data_9b6af6fb0bd68c29f92c8cee74887eac
#
_entry.id   9b6af6fb0bd68c29f92c8cee74887eac
#
_cell.length_a   1.000
_cell.length_b   1.000
_cell.length_c   1.000
_cell.angle_alpha   90.00
_cell.angle_beta   90.00
_cell.angle_gamma   90.00
#
_symmetry.space_group_name_H-M   'P 1'
#
loop_
_entity.id
_entity.type
_entity.pdbx_description
1 polymer ?
#
loop_
_entity_poly.entity_id
_entity_poly.type
_entity_poly.pdbx_seq_one_letter_code
_entity_poly.pdbx_strand_id
1 'polypeptide(L)'
;MYRPIRQPSRTPAIVTSVALTIVAVITACMSHGDKKKIDTTVATQPPAVVTPDTSVVLASGEVQPVIVTFASAQTAYTQRKFSEAEKSFGVYVARHPNNAFGYYMLGLSAWKNGEPDRAREALEKSLALDSTNVKTLLNLGRVLLEQGKPEEARVRVEAAATLDTGSADVHRVMARVQNALGQRDSAEASYRLALSIDPTDSWSMNNLGLLLIDAGRYDEALGPLARAVELRPEAPAFANNLGVALERTGHPGSAAIAYQSALASDSTYTKAQTSLERVYGMPDEMPIDVAQVAAQFKESLATASQVRLSVKSQP
;
A
#
# COMPACT_ATOMS: atom_id res chain seq x y z
N MET A 1 -2.10 -27.74 54.46
CA MET A 1 -2.21 -26.35 54.94
C MET A 1 -1.90 -25.40 53.76
N TYR A 2 -2.94 -24.94 53.08
CA TYR A 2 -2.83 -24.01 51.96
C TYR A 2 -3.06 -22.59 52.47
N ARG A 3 -2.11 -21.66 52.24
CA ARG A 3 -2.30 -20.23 52.48
C ARG A 3 -2.73 -19.56 51.18
N PRO A 4 -3.80 -18.75 51.16
CA PRO A 4 -4.20 -18.00 49.97
C PRO A 4 -3.35 -16.74 49.80
N ILE A 5 -2.93 -16.47 48.56
CA ILE A 5 -2.22 -15.28 48.11
C ILE A 5 -3.21 -14.12 47.99
N ARG A 6 -2.94 -13.03 48.73
CA ARG A 6 -3.71 -11.77 48.68
C ARG A 6 -3.50 -11.10 47.32
N GLN A 7 -4.60 -10.75 46.64
CA GLN A 7 -4.59 -9.82 45.52
C GLN A 7 -4.43 -8.37 45.97
N PRO A 8 -3.68 -7.52 45.27
CA PRO A 8 -3.62 -6.09 45.55
C PRO A 8 -4.88 -5.38 45.05
N SER A 9 -5.39 -4.49 45.87
CA SER A 9 -6.54 -3.61 45.67
C SER A 9 -6.35 -2.68 44.47
N ARG A 10 -7.33 -2.66 43.55
CA ARG A 10 -7.45 -1.68 42.46
C ARG A 10 -7.99 -0.38 43.02
N THR A 11 -7.20 0.69 42.93
CA THR A 11 -7.65 2.09 43.04
C THR A 11 -8.23 2.54 41.71
N PRO A 12 -9.38 3.21 41.63
CA PRO A 12 -9.93 3.71 40.41
C PRO A 12 -9.21 5.00 39.98
N ALA A 13 -8.72 5.02 38.73
CA ALA A 13 -8.23 6.22 38.08
C ALA A 13 -9.41 7.14 37.71
N ILE A 14 -9.35 8.37 38.19
CA ILE A 14 -10.30 9.43 37.84
C ILE A 14 -9.98 9.91 36.43
N VAL A 15 -10.91 9.64 35.49
CA VAL A 15 -10.86 10.20 34.15
C VAL A 15 -11.56 11.56 34.19
N THR A 16 -10.77 12.63 34.14
CA THR A 16 -11.29 13.99 33.95
C THR A 16 -11.56 14.23 32.47
N SER A 17 -12.84 14.16 32.10
CA SER A 17 -13.33 14.63 30.81
C SER A 17 -13.31 16.16 30.75
N VAL A 18 -12.51 16.74 29.87
CA VAL A 18 -12.64 18.15 29.48
C VAL A 18 -13.57 18.20 28.27
N ALA A 19 -14.83 18.55 28.55
CA ALA A 19 -15.80 18.88 27.51
C ALA A 19 -15.59 20.34 27.08
N LEU A 20 -15.21 20.56 25.84
CA LEU A 20 -15.15 21.88 25.21
C LEU A 20 -16.51 22.22 24.66
N THR A 21 -17.27 23.05 25.36
CA THR A 21 -18.56 23.58 24.94
C THR A 21 -18.34 24.78 24.01
N ILE A 22 -18.67 24.64 22.72
CA ILE A 22 -18.77 25.77 21.79
C ILE A 22 -20.21 26.31 21.88
N VAL A 23 -20.35 27.45 22.51
CA VAL A 23 -21.61 28.21 22.54
C VAL A 23 -21.70 29.05 21.28
N ALA A 24 -22.63 28.73 20.39
CA ALA A 24 -23.02 29.60 19.29
C ALA A 24 -24.05 30.61 19.80
N VAL A 25 -23.66 31.86 19.87
CA VAL A 25 -24.58 32.97 20.15
C VAL A 25 -25.14 33.44 18.82
N ILE A 26 -26.43 33.12 18.57
CA ILE A 26 -27.22 33.74 17.50
C ILE A 26 -27.96 34.93 18.16
N THR A 27 -27.51 36.13 17.89
CA THR A 27 -28.29 37.34 18.24
C THR A 27 -28.94 37.90 16.99
N ALA A 28 -30.25 37.73 16.91
CA ALA A 28 -31.07 38.41 15.92
C ALA A 28 -31.25 39.88 16.35
N CYS A 29 -30.86 40.80 15.49
CA CYS A 29 -31.36 42.19 15.53
C CYS A 29 -32.04 42.50 14.21
N MET A 30 -33.36 42.54 14.23
CA MET A 30 -34.17 43.27 13.23
C MET A 30 -34.13 44.78 13.53
N SER A 31 -33.74 45.61 12.58
CA SER A 31 -34.49 46.81 12.25
C SER A 31 -33.87 47.60 11.09
N HIS A 32 -34.78 48.02 10.23
CA HIS A 32 -34.79 49.20 9.34
C HIS A 32 -33.81 49.27 8.15
N GLY A 33 -34.49 49.32 7.07
CA GLY A 33 -34.22 49.60 5.69
C GLY A 33 -33.14 50.62 5.32
N ASP A 34 -32.35 50.18 4.35
CA ASP A 34 -31.88 51.07 3.31
C ASP A 34 -31.58 50.26 2.06
N LYS A 35 -32.25 50.59 0.96
CA LYS A 35 -32.06 50.00 -0.35
C LYS A 35 -30.76 50.54 -0.93
N LYS A 36 -29.63 49.85 -0.68
CA LYS A 36 -28.40 50.02 -1.47
C LYS A 36 -28.31 48.86 -2.48
N LYS A 37 -28.28 49.24 -3.76
CA LYS A 37 -27.96 48.34 -4.88
C LYS A 37 -26.68 47.62 -4.56
N ILE A 38 -26.77 46.30 -4.42
CA ILE A 38 -25.58 45.42 -4.36
C ILE A 38 -25.15 45.23 -5.81
N ASP A 39 -24.04 45.87 -6.13
CA ASP A 39 -23.31 45.68 -7.37
C ASP A 39 -22.63 44.28 -7.31
N THR A 40 -23.28 43.30 -7.92
CA THR A 40 -22.76 41.93 -7.99
C THR A 40 -21.75 41.74 -9.14
N THR A 41 -20.66 42.46 -9.10
CA THR A 41 -19.46 42.12 -9.85
C THR A 41 -18.41 41.56 -8.88
N VAL A 42 -18.66 40.35 -8.35
CA VAL A 42 -17.60 39.52 -7.84
C VAL A 42 -16.87 39.03 -9.07
N ALA A 43 -15.83 39.75 -9.44
CA ALA A 43 -14.82 39.22 -10.33
C ALA A 43 -14.20 37.96 -9.67
N THR A 44 -14.65 36.78 -10.10
CA THR A 44 -13.97 35.54 -9.83
C THR A 44 -12.60 35.67 -10.48
N GLN A 45 -11.60 36.04 -9.67
CA GLN A 45 -10.21 35.83 -10.08
C GLN A 45 -10.06 34.35 -10.41
N PRO A 46 -9.60 33.99 -11.62
CA PRO A 46 -9.20 32.62 -11.89
C PRO A 46 -8.15 32.22 -10.85
N PRO A 47 -8.14 30.96 -10.37
CA PRO A 47 -7.12 30.50 -9.44
C PRO A 47 -5.76 30.86 -10.01
N ALA A 48 -4.92 31.45 -9.18
CA ALA A 48 -3.58 31.83 -9.55
C ALA A 48 -2.90 30.64 -10.23
N VAL A 49 -2.63 30.77 -11.51
CA VAL A 49 -1.82 29.83 -12.26
C VAL A 49 -0.43 29.93 -11.66
N VAL A 50 -0.08 29.01 -10.78
CA VAL A 50 1.28 28.82 -10.34
C VAL A 50 2.04 28.38 -11.58
N THR A 51 2.66 29.32 -12.27
CA THR A 51 3.64 29.02 -13.32
C THR A 51 4.85 28.44 -12.61
N PRO A 52 5.13 27.12 -12.74
CA PRO A 52 6.41 26.63 -12.24
C PRO A 52 7.49 27.36 -13.01
N ASP A 53 8.46 27.89 -12.29
CA ASP A 53 9.66 28.52 -12.85
C ASP A 53 10.48 27.44 -13.60
N THR A 54 10.12 27.23 -14.88
CA THR A 54 10.74 26.28 -15.79
C THR A 54 11.65 27.00 -16.76
N SER A 55 12.46 27.90 -16.25
CA SER A 55 13.45 28.63 -17.05
C SER A 55 14.87 28.20 -16.66
N VAL A 56 15.67 27.88 -17.65
CA VAL A 56 17.12 27.68 -17.48
C VAL A 56 17.80 28.95 -17.94
N VAL A 57 18.59 29.56 -17.06
CA VAL A 57 19.47 30.68 -17.42
C VAL A 57 20.71 30.08 -18.07
N LEU A 58 20.90 30.32 -19.38
CA LEU A 58 22.11 29.94 -20.08
C LEU A 58 23.28 30.84 -19.65
N ALA A 59 24.51 30.40 -19.87
CA ALA A 59 25.72 31.19 -19.62
C ALA A 59 25.74 32.55 -20.38
N SER A 60 24.89 32.72 -21.38
CA SER A 60 24.62 33.95 -22.12
C SER A 60 23.66 34.92 -21.42
N GLY A 61 23.03 34.54 -20.28
CA GLY A 61 21.98 35.32 -19.62
C GLY A 61 20.60 35.19 -20.27
N GLU A 62 20.44 34.42 -21.34
CA GLU A 62 19.15 34.15 -21.95
C GLU A 62 18.38 33.12 -21.15
N VAL A 63 17.14 33.45 -20.79
CA VAL A 63 16.20 32.57 -20.13
C VAL A 63 15.43 31.79 -21.19
N GLN A 64 15.78 30.54 -21.41
CA GLN A 64 14.99 29.67 -22.29
C GLN A 64 13.96 28.87 -21.50
N PRO A 65 12.70 28.78 -21.98
CA PRO A 65 11.71 27.89 -21.36
C PRO A 65 12.14 26.43 -21.49
N VAL A 66 12.28 25.73 -20.39
CA VAL A 66 12.48 24.29 -20.40
C VAL A 66 11.20 23.64 -20.93
N ILE A 67 11.28 23.05 -22.12
CA ILE A 67 10.16 22.27 -22.67
C ILE A 67 10.11 20.94 -21.93
N VAL A 68 9.20 20.84 -20.96
CA VAL A 68 8.91 19.58 -20.30
C VAL A 68 8.11 18.70 -21.27
N THR A 69 8.71 17.60 -21.69
CA THR A 69 8.08 16.57 -22.50
C THR A 69 7.65 15.39 -21.65
N PHE A 70 6.73 14.56 -22.16
CA PHE A 70 6.39 13.29 -21.49
C PHE A 70 7.64 12.43 -21.29
N ALA A 71 8.49 12.32 -22.27
CA ALA A 71 9.73 11.54 -22.22
C ALA A 71 10.69 12.02 -21.12
N SER A 72 10.88 13.36 -20.95
CA SER A 72 11.72 13.89 -19.89
C SER A 72 11.15 13.58 -18.50
N ALA A 73 9.83 13.71 -18.30
CA ALA A 73 9.15 13.37 -17.06
C ALA A 73 9.25 11.86 -16.75
N GLN A 74 9.10 11.01 -17.77
CA GLN A 74 9.24 9.55 -17.64
C GLN A 74 10.68 9.16 -17.28
N THR A 75 11.68 9.84 -17.84
CA THR A 75 13.08 9.62 -17.50
C THR A 75 13.34 9.92 -16.03
N ALA A 76 12.84 11.04 -15.50
CA ALA A 76 12.95 11.36 -14.08
C ALA A 76 12.30 10.26 -13.20
N TYR A 77 11.13 9.74 -13.60
CA TYR A 77 10.46 8.65 -12.90
C TYR A 77 11.29 7.36 -12.88
N THR A 78 11.84 6.95 -14.04
CA THR A 78 12.67 5.73 -14.15
C THR A 78 13.97 5.84 -13.38
N GLN A 79 14.52 7.05 -13.26
CA GLN A 79 15.68 7.37 -12.42
C GLN A 79 15.34 7.49 -10.93
N ARG A 80 14.09 7.21 -10.54
CA ARG A 80 13.57 7.31 -9.17
C ARG A 80 13.65 8.73 -8.57
N LYS A 81 13.76 9.76 -9.39
CA LYS A 81 13.69 11.18 -9.02
C LYS A 81 12.21 11.58 -8.93
N PHE A 82 11.49 11.04 -7.96
CA PHE A 82 10.02 11.11 -7.92
C PHE A 82 9.50 12.54 -7.75
N SER A 83 10.17 13.39 -6.98
CA SER A 83 9.82 14.81 -6.85
C SER A 83 9.96 15.58 -8.18
N GLU A 84 11.02 15.31 -8.94
CA GLU A 84 11.23 15.91 -10.27
C GLU A 84 10.20 15.38 -11.28
N ALA A 85 9.94 14.06 -11.25
CA ALA A 85 8.95 13.43 -12.10
C ALA A 85 7.54 13.98 -11.84
N GLU A 86 7.15 14.16 -10.59
CA GLU A 86 5.86 14.73 -10.20
C GLU A 86 5.68 16.14 -10.72
N LYS A 87 6.67 17.03 -10.51
CA LYS A 87 6.67 18.40 -11.04
C LYS A 87 6.57 18.40 -12.57
N SER A 88 7.37 17.56 -13.23
CA SER A 88 7.41 17.48 -14.69
C SER A 88 6.09 16.96 -15.27
N PHE A 89 5.51 15.90 -14.69
CA PHE A 89 4.20 15.44 -15.13
C PHE A 89 3.09 16.46 -14.83
N GLY A 90 3.19 17.22 -13.73
CA GLY A 90 2.27 18.33 -13.44
C GLY A 90 2.27 19.38 -14.53
N VAL A 91 3.47 19.80 -14.97
CA VAL A 91 3.62 20.75 -16.11
C VAL A 91 3.10 20.13 -17.41
N TYR A 92 3.38 18.85 -17.64
CA TYR A 92 2.93 18.14 -18.83
C TYR A 92 1.41 18.09 -18.94
N VAL A 93 0.71 17.66 -17.88
CA VAL A 93 -0.76 17.54 -17.90
C VAL A 93 -1.47 18.89 -17.95
N ALA A 94 -0.86 19.97 -17.44
CA ALA A 94 -1.38 21.31 -17.59
C ALA A 94 -1.46 21.76 -19.05
N ARG A 95 -0.51 21.29 -19.89
CA ARG A 95 -0.50 21.53 -21.34
C ARG A 95 -1.31 20.50 -22.14
N HIS A 96 -1.57 19.33 -21.54
CA HIS A 96 -2.28 18.20 -22.15
C HIS A 96 -3.41 17.69 -21.24
N PRO A 97 -4.44 18.52 -20.97
CA PRO A 97 -5.45 18.25 -19.94
C PRO A 97 -6.34 17.02 -20.23
N ASN A 98 -6.32 16.51 -21.45
CA ASN A 98 -7.09 15.32 -21.85
C ASN A 98 -6.21 14.06 -21.94
N ASN A 99 -4.98 14.09 -21.44
CA ASN A 99 -4.09 12.93 -21.48
C ASN A 99 -4.24 12.09 -20.20
N ALA A 100 -5.08 11.04 -20.25
CA ALA A 100 -5.33 10.13 -19.12
C ALA A 100 -4.03 9.50 -18.60
N PHE A 101 -3.12 9.08 -19.51
CA PHE A 101 -1.87 8.44 -19.12
C PHE A 101 -0.88 9.42 -18.47
N GLY A 102 -0.91 10.70 -18.86
CA GLY A 102 -0.16 11.75 -18.18
C GLY A 102 -0.59 11.91 -16.72
N TYR A 103 -1.88 11.94 -16.45
CA TYR A 103 -2.42 11.96 -15.09
C TYR A 103 -2.12 10.69 -14.31
N TYR A 104 -2.17 9.52 -14.95
CA TYR A 104 -1.73 8.27 -14.33
C TYR A 104 -0.27 8.34 -13.85
N MET A 105 0.65 8.82 -14.71
CA MET A 105 2.06 8.96 -14.36
C MET A 105 2.31 10.05 -13.31
N LEU A 106 1.54 11.14 -13.32
CA LEU A 106 1.54 12.13 -12.26
C LEU A 106 1.16 11.50 -10.92
N GLY A 107 0.06 10.73 -10.90
CA GLY A 107 -0.40 10.03 -9.72
C GLY A 107 0.62 9.04 -9.16
N LEU A 108 1.25 8.25 -10.04
CA LEU A 108 2.33 7.34 -9.62
C LEU A 108 3.55 8.10 -9.06
N SER A 109 3.91 9.22 -9.68
CA SER A 109 5.04 10.03 -9.23
C SER A 109 4.78 10.64 -7.87
N ALA A 110 3.60 11.22 -7.66
CA ALA A 110 3.17 11.76 -6.38
C ALA A 110 3.12 10.67 -5.29
N TRP A 111 2.57 9.49 -5.62
CA TRP A 111 2.56 8.38 -4.68
C TRP A 111 3.96 7.95 -4.23
N LYS A 112 4.88 7.80 -5.19
CA LYS A 112 6.28 7.45 -4.91
C LYS A 112 7.05 8.57 -4.21
N ASN A 113 6.60 9.82 -4.35
CA ASN A 113 7.14 10.98 -3.63
C ASN A 113 6.61 11.12 -2.20
N GLY A 114 5.66 10.26 -1.77
CA GLY A 114 5.06 10.30 -0.43
C GLY A 114 3.88 11.28 -0.31
N GLU A 115 3.26 11.66 -1.44
CA GLU A 115 2.14 12.61 -1.53
C GLU A 115 0.82 11.89 -1.90
N PRO A 116 0.24 11.07 -0.98
CA PRO A 116 -0.89 10.20 -1.31
C PRO A 116 -2.16 10.97 -1.70
N ASP A 117 -2.39 12.18 -1.18
CA ASP A 117 -3.56 12.99 -1.56
C ASP A 117 -3.45 13.46 -3.01
N ARG A 118 -2.28 13.96 -3.41
CA ARG A 118 -2.01 14.36 -4.79
C ARG A 118 -2.02 13.17 -5.75
N ALA A 119 -1.54 12.01 -5.28
CA ALA A 119 -1.62 10.77 -6.04
C ALA A 119 -3.08 10.40 -6.33
N ARG A 120 -3.95 10.45 -5.32
CA ARG A 120 -5.38 10.19 -5.45
C ARG A 120 -6.02 11.12 -6.46
N GLU A 121 -5.85 12.44 -6.30
CA GLU A 121 -6.42 13.44 -7.21
C GLU A 121 -6.02 13.20 -8.68
N ALA A 122 -4.74 12.92 -8.93
CA ALA A 122 -4.24 12.67 -10.27
C ALA A 122 -4.79 11.35 -10.85
N LEU A 123 -4.85 10.27 -10.05
CA LEU A 123 -5.42 8.98 -10.50
C LEU A 123 -6.93 9.09 -10.75
N GLU A 124 -7.67 9.83 -9.93
CA GLU A 124 -9.10 10.11 -10.16
C GLU A 124 -9.30 10.90 -11.47
N LYS A 125 -8.42 11.88 -11.74
CA LYS A 125 -8.46 12.61 -13.01
C LYS A 125 -8.15 11.71 -14.20
N SER A 126 -7.19 10.79 -14.06
CA SER A 126 -6.90 9.77 -15.07
C SER A 126 -8.14 8.91 -15.36
N LEU A 127 -8.84 8.44 -14.31
CA LEU A 127 -10.06 7.63 -14.45
C LEU A 127 -11.24 8.41 -15.03
N ALA A 128 -11.33 9.72 -14.77
CA ALA A 128 -12.35 10.55 -15.39
C ALA A 128 -12.18 10.64 -16.91
N LEU A 129 -10.94 10.49 -17.41
CA LEU A 129 -10.61 10.49 -18.83
C LEU A 129 -10.64 9.09 -19.46
N ASP A 130 -10.28 8.05 -18.68
CA ASP A 130 -10.29 6.63 -19.09
C ASP A 130 -10.74 5.78 -17.90
N SER A 131 -12.05 5.57 -17.80
CA SER A 131 -12.68 4.84 -16.68
C SER A 131 -12.41 3.34 -16.68
N THR A 132 -11.86 2.79 -17.78
CA THR A 132 -11.61 1.35 -17.94
C THR A 132 -10.16 0.96 -17.71
N ASN A 133 -9.31 1.86 -17.29
CA ASN A 133 -7.91 1.60 -17.05
C ASN A 133 -7.69 0.80 -15.76
N VAL A 134 -7.55 -0.51 -15.90
CA VAL A 134 -7.36 -1.44 -14.76
C VAL A 134 -6.17 -1.05 -13.88
N LYS A 135 -5.05 -0.61 -14.49
CA LYS A 135 -3.85 -0.21 -13.72
C LYS A 135 -4.12 1.03 -12.87
N THR A 136 -4.88 1.99 -13.40
CA THR A 136 -5.26 3.21 -12.65
C THR A 136 -6.20 2.86 -11.52
N LEU A 137 -7.21 2.00 -11.75
CA LEU A 137 -8.13 1.52 -10.71
C LEU A 137 -7.37 0.83 -9.57
N LEU A 138 -6.43 -0.08 -9.89
CA LEU A 138 -5.65 -0.79 -8.89
C LEU A 138 -4.72 0.14 -8.10
N ASN A 139 -4.04 1.08 -8.77
CA ASN A 139 -3.15 2.00 -8.08
C ASN A 139 -3.92 2.99 -7.20
N LEU A 140 -5.10 3.46 -7.65
CA LEU A 140 -5.99 4.24 -6.79
C LEU A 140 -6.47 3.42 -5.58
N GLY A 141 -6.83 2.15 -5.77
CA GLY A 141 -7.17 1.24 -4.67
C GLY A 141 -6.03 1.10 -3.65
N ARG A 142 -4.77 1.00 -4.11
CA ARG A 142 -3.58 0.94 -3.23
C ARG A 142 -3.38 2.25 -2.44
N VAL A 143 -3.51 3.39 -3.11
CA VAL A 143 -3.40 4.72 -2.46
C VAL A 143 -4.50 4.90 -1.42
N LEU A 144 -5.74 4.52 -1.73
CA LEU A 144 -6.87 4.59 -0.80
C LEU A 144 -6.67 3.67 0.43
N LEU A 145 -6.08 2.48 0.26
CA LEU A 145 -5.70 1.62 1.38
C LEU A 145 -4.66 2.26 2.28
N GLU A 146 -3.65 2.93 1.73
CA GLU A 146 -2.64 3.67 2.51
C GLU A 146 -3.24 4.87 3.26
N GLN A 147 -4.29 5.47 2.71
CA GLN A 147 -5.06 6.54 3.38
C GLN A 147 -6.06 6.02 4.44
N GLY A 148 -6.11 4.69 4.69
CA GLY A 148 -7.07 4.09 5.62
C GLY A 148 -8.52 4.13 5.13
N LYS A 149 -8.75 4.11 3.81
CA LYS A 149 -10.06 4.18 3.15
C LYS A 149 -10.40 2.87 2.42
N PRO A 150 -10.52 1.74 3.14
CA PRO A 150 -10.69 0.43 2.52
C PRO A 150 -12.01 0.28 1.76
N GLU A 151 -13.09 0.96 2.19
CA GLU A 151 -14.38 0.91 1.49
C GLU A 151 -14.33 1.62 0.13
N GLU A 152 -13.66 2.79 0.05
CA GLU A 152 -13.45 3.46 -1.23
C GLU A 152 -12.53 2.63 -2.15
N ALA A 153 -11.49 2.00 -1.57
CA ALA A 153 -10.58 1.11 -2.29
C ALA A 153 -11.34 -0.09 -2.87
N ARG A 154 -12.29 -0.68 -2.12
CA ARG A 154 -13.12 -1.81 -2.56
C ARG A 154 -13.82 -1.49 -3.86
N VAL A 155 -14.50 -0.34 -3.95
CA VAL A 155 -15.23 0.07 -5.17
C VAL A 155 -14.30 0.11 -6.39
N ARG A 156 -13.08 0.62 -6.23
CA ARG A 156 -12.11 0.71 -7.33
C ARG A 156 -11.58 -0.66 -7.76
N VAL A 157 -11.31 -1.52 -6.80
CA VAL A 157 -10.77 -2.87 -7.09
C VAL A 157 -11.85 -3.81 -7.63
N GLU A 158 -13.11 -3.69 -7.18
CA GLU A 158 -14.24 -4.40 -7.77
C GLU A 158 -14.44 -4.01 -9.24
N ALA A 159 -14.35 -2.71 -9.56
CA ALA A 159 -14.38 -2.25 -10.95
C ALA A 159 -13.23 -2.85 -11.78
N ALA A 160 -12.01 -2.90 -11.21
CA ALA A 160 -10.88 -3.57 -11.87
C ALA A 160 -11.13 -5.06 -12.10
N ALA A 161 -11.75 -5.76 -11.12
CA ALA A 161 -12.05 -7.18 -11.21
C ALA A 161 -13.11 -7.51 -12.26
N THR A 162 -14.05 -6.60 -12.54
CA THR A 162 -15.02 -6.80 -13.63
C THR A 162 -14.38 -6.65 -15.01
N LEU A 163 -13.33 -5.84 -15.12
CA LEU A 163 -12.61 -5.60 -16.38
C LEU A 163 -11.54 -6.64 -16.66
N ASP A 164 -10.89 -7.17 -15.63
CA ASP A 164 -9.84 -8.19 -15.76
C ASP A 164 -9.95 -9.23 -14.64
N THR A 165 -10.74 -10.26 -14.89
CA THR A 165 -10.97 -11.39 -13.99
C THR A 165 -9.79 -12.36 -13.93
N GLY A 166 -8.84 -12.25 -14.85
CA GLY A 166 -7.68 -13.14 -14.98
C GLY A 166 -6.39 -12.60 -14.35
N SER A 167 -6.42 -11.40 -13.80
CA SER A 167 -5.23 -10.76 -13.28
C SER A 167 -4.93 -11.15 -11.84
N ALA A 168 -3.76 -11.74 -11.60
CA ALA A 168 -3.27 -12.02 -10.25
C ALA A 168 -3.14 -10.72 -9.41
N ASP A 169 -2.75 -9.62 -10.05
CA ASP A 169 -2.59 -8.31 -9.40
C ASP A 169 -3.94 -7.77 -8.87
N VAL A 170 -5.02 -7.95 -9.63
CA VAL A 170 -6.38 -7.60 -9.19
C VAL A 170 -6.76 -8.38 -7.94
N HIS A 171 -6.58 -9.70 -7.95
CA HIS A 171 -6.92 -10.54 -6.79
C HIS A 171 -6.03 -10.26 -5.58
N ARG A 172 -4.75 -9.95 -5.79
CA ARG A 172 -3.86 -9.52 -4.71
C ARG A 172 -4.32 -8.21 -4.05
N VAL A 173 -4.70 -7.21 -4.84
CA VAL A 173 -5.18 -5.94 -4.28
C VAL A 173 -6.55 -6.13 -3.63
N MET A 174 -7.43 -6.95 -4.20
CA MET A 174 -8.70 -7.33 -3.59
C MET A 174 -8.50 -7.98 -2.21
N ALA A 175 -7.56 -8.92 -2.10
CA ALA A 175 -7.22 -9.55 -0.83
C ALA A 175 -6.75 -8.54 0.23
N ARG A 176 -5.93 -7.55 -0.17
CA ARG A 176 -5.52 -6.46 0.73
C ARG A 176 -6.70 -5.62 1.21
N VAL A 177 -7.64 -5.31 0.31
CA VAL A 177 -8.87 -4.59 0.65
C VAL A 177 -9.71 -5.40 1.65
N GLN A 178 -9.96 -6.67 1.34
CA GLN A 178 -10.73 -7.57 2.20
C GLN A 178 -10.10 -7.72 3.59
N ASN A 179 -8.77 -7.85 3.67
CA ASN A 179 -8.06 -7.89 4.94
C ASN A 179 -8.23 -6.57 5.73
N ALA A 180 -8.12 -5.42 5.08
CA ALA A 180 -8.33 -4.12 5.71
C ALA A 180 -9.78 -3.92 6.22
N LEU A 181 -10.74 -4.61 5.60
CA LEU A 181 -12.15 -4.66 6.02
C LEU A 181 -12.43 -5.74 7.09
N GLY A 182 -11.41 -6.47 7.55
CA GLY A 182 -11.55 -7.55 8.52
C GLY A 182 -12.12 -8.86 7.94
N GLN A 183 -12.28 -8.97 6.63
CA GLN A 183 -12.83 -10.12 5.91
C GLN A 183 -11.72 -11.15 5.63
N ARG A 184 -11.15 -11.75 6.69
CA ARG A 184 -9.93 -12.55 6.62
C ARG A 184 -10.06 -13.79 5.71
N ASP A 185 -11.15 -14.53 5.79
CA ASP A 185 -11.36 -15.72 4.96
C ASP A 185 -11.45 -15.37 3.47
N SER A 186 -12.13 -14.27 3.13
CA SER A 186 -12.20 -13.77 1.77
C SER A 186 -10.83 -13.31 1.27
N ALA A 187 -10.05 -12.66 2.12
CA ALA A 187 -8.69 -12.21 1.79
C ALA A 187 -7.77 -13.41 1.52
N GLU A 188 -7.84 -14.46 2.34
CA GLU A 188 -7.08 -15.69 2.11
C GLU A 188 -7.46 -16.33 0.78
N ALA A 189 -8.75 -16.48 0.50
CA ALA A 189 -9.24 -17.03 -0.76
C ALA A 189 -8.74 -16.21 -1.97
N SER A 190 -8.76 -14.88 -1.88
CA SER A 190 -8.28 -14.00 -2.93
C SER A 190 -6.77 -14.07 -3.14
N TYR A 191 -5.95 -14.18 -2.06
CA TYR A 191 -4.51 -14.43 -2.21
C TYR A 191 -4.23 -15.79 -2.85
N ARG A 192 -4.91 -16.86 -2.43
CA ARG A 192 -4.77 -18.18 -3.04
C ARG A 192 -5.18 -18.18 -4.52
N LEU A 193 -6.22 -17.43 -4.87
CA LEU A 193 -6.62 -17.26 -6.27
C LEU A 193 -5.55 -16.50 -7.06
N ALA A 194 -4.99 -15.41 -6.54
CA ALA A 194 -3.86 -14.72 -7.16
C ALA A 194 -2.69 -15.68 -7.44
N LEU A 195 -2.33 -16.51 -6.46
CA LEU A 195 -1.24 -17.49 -6.57
C LEU A 195 -1.57 -18.64 -7.54
N SER A 196 -2.83 -19.01 -7.71
CA SER A 196 -3.22 -19.99 -8.73
C SER A 196 -3.15 -19.43 -10.17
N ILE A 197 -3.17 -18.11 -10.31
CA ILE A 197 -3.00 -17.40 -11.58
C ILE A 197 -1.52 -17.16 -11.86
N ASP A 198 -0.80 -16.62 -10.88
CA ASP A 198 0.65 -16.39 -10.92
C ASP A 198 1.34 -17.06 -9.73
N PRO A 199 1.84 -18.29 -9.91
CA PRO A 199 2.57 -19.03 -8.87
C PRO A 199 3.93 -18.42 -8.50
N THR A 200 4.30 -17.29 -9.11
CA THR A 200 5.55 -16.56 -8.82
C THR A 200 5.32 -15.22 -8.15
N ASP A 201 4.06 -14.86 -7.84
CA ASP A 201 3.74 -13.62 -7.14
C ASP A 201 4.17 -13.65 -5.67
N SER A 202 5.42 -13.29 -5.45
CA SER A 202 6.05 -13.25 -4.12
C SER A 202 5.35 -12.28 -3.15
N TRP A 203 4.69 -11.23 -3.67
CA TRP A 203 3.92 -10.30 -2.84
C TRP A 203 2.64 -10.95 -2.29
N SER A 204 1.92 -11.72 -3.12
CA SER A 204 0.78 -12.50 -2.64
C SER A 204 1.19 -13.56 -1.63
N MET A 205 2.34 -14.23 -1.82
CA MET A 205 2.88 -15.19 -0.86
C MET A 205 3.19 -14.54 0.48
N ASN A 206 3.94 -13.44 0.48
CA ASN A 206 4.26 -12.71 1.70
C ASN A 206 3.01 -12.22 2.44
N ASN A 207 2.05 -11.66 1.71
CA ASN A 207 0.83 -11.13 2.32
C ASN A 207 -0.08 -12.24 2.83
N LEU A 208 -0.15 -13.40 2.16
CA LEU A 208 -0.81 -14.60 2.67
C LEU A 208 -0.15 -15.08 3.97
N GLY A 209 1.18 -15.12 3.99
CA GLY A 209 1.93 -15.48 5.19
C GLY A 209 1.65 -14.54 6.36
N LEU A 210 1.62 -13.22 6.13
CA LEU A 210 1.24 -12.24 7.16
C LEU A 210 -0.19 -12.45 7.66
N LEU A 211 -1.15 -12.68 6.75
CA LEU A 211 -2.53 -12.96 7.12
C LEU A 211 -2.64 -14.19 8.03
N LEU A 212 -1.86 -15.24 7.72
CA LEU A 212 -1.80 -16.47 8.51
C LEU A 212 -1.12 -16.26 9.88
N ILE A 213 -0.05 -15.45 9.94
CA ILE A 213 0.59 -15.03 11.20
C ILE A 213 -0.43 -14.30 12.08
N ASP A 214 -1.17 -13.34 11.54
CA ASP A 214 -2.19 -12.55 12.26
C ASP A 214 -3.36 -13.42 12.74
N ALA A 215 -3.58 -14.56 12.09
CA ALA A 215 -4.56 -15.58 12.49
C ALA A 215 -3.99 -16.62 13.49
N GLY A 216 -2.70 -16.55 13.85
CA GLY A 216 -2.02 -17.51 14.71
C GLY A 216 -1.70 -18.85 14.02
N ARG A 217 -1.86 -18.95 12.70
CA ARG A 217 -1.63 -20.16 11.88
C ARG A 217 -0.18 -20.18 11.37
N TYR A 218 0.75 -20.22 12.30
CA TYR A 218 2.19 -20.01 12.02
C TYR A 218 2.80 -21.10 11.13
N ASP A 219 2.42 -22.38 11.34
CA ASP A 219 2.89 -23.50 10.53
C ASP A 219 2.48 -23.37 9.06
N GLU A 220 1.25 -22.90 8.81
CA GLU A 220 0.75 -22.68 7.46
C GLU A 220 1.38 -21.46 6.79
N ALA A 221 1.89 -20.49 7.59
CA ALA A 221 2.59 -19.32 7.09
C ALA A 221 3.99 -19.63 6.56
N LEU A 222 4.64 -20.70 7.04
CA LEU A 222 6.02 -21.06 6.68
C LEU A 222 6.18 -21.23 5.17
N GLY A 223 5.32 -22.02 4.53
CA GLY A 223 5.41 -22.34 3.11
C GLY A 223 5.41 -21.10 2.21
N PRO A 224 4.36 -20.26 2.26
CA PRO A 224 4.29 -19.06 1.44
C PRO A 224 5.41 -18.06 1.76
N LEU A 225 5.82 -17.89 3.03
CA LEU A 225 6.91 -16.97 3.40
C LEU A 225 8.28 -17.47 2.93
N ALA A 226 8.57 -18.74 3.10
CA ALA A 226 9.83 -19.34 2.62
C ALA A 226 9.95 -19.18 1.10
N ARG A 227 8.86 -19.43 0.37
CA ARG A 227 8.85 -19.27 -1.09
C ARG A 227 8.96 -17.79 -1.51
N ALA A 228 8.36 -16.87 -0.77
CA ALA A 228 8.49 -15.43 -1.03
C ALA A 228 9.94 -14.96 -0.89
N VAL A 229 10.66 -15.43 0.15
CA VAL A 229 12.08 -15.13 0.37
C VAL A 229 12.95 -15.75 -0.72
N GLU A 230 12.69 -16.99 -1.13
CA GLU A 230 13.40 -17.64 -2.24
C GLU A 230 13.29 -16.84 -3.54
N LEU A 231 12.11 -16.29 -3.84
CA LEU A 231 11.87 -15.51 -5.04
C LEU A 231 12.40 -14.07 -4.94
N ARG A 232 12.51 -13.52 -3.73
CA ARG A 232 12.98 -12.16 -3.47
C ARG A 232 13.84 -12.07 -2.21
N PRO A 233 15.05 -12.59 -2.27
CA PRO A 233 15.98 -12.59 -1.13
C PRO A 233 16.39 -11.16 -0.69
N GLU A 234 16.30 -10.20 -1.60
CA GLU A 234 16.61 -8.80 -1.33
C GLU A 234 15.50 -8.03 -0.57
N ALA A 235 14.36 -8.65 -0.29
CA ALA A 235 13.24 -7.99 0.38
C ALA A 235 13.33 -8.19 1.92
N PRO A 236 13.81 -7.21 2.70
CA PRO A 236 14.04 -7.39 4.14
C PRO A 236 12.75 -7.73 4.90
N ALA A 237 11.61 -7.18 4.47
CA ALA A 237 10.32 -7.47 5.09
C ALA A 237 9.92 -8.95 4.94
N PHE A 238 10.25 -9.59 3.80
CA PHE A 238 9.91 -10.99 3.57
C PHE A 238 10.71 -11.91 4.50
N ALA A 239 12.01 -11.68 4.58
CA ALA A 239 12.89 -12.43 5.48
C ALA A 239 12.51 -12.23 6.95
N ASN A 240 12.17 -11.00 7.35
CA ASN A 240 11.68 -10.72 8.71
C ASN A 240 10.36 -11.49 9.01
N ASN A 241 9.40 -11.50 8.08
CA ASN A 241 8.14 -12.19 8.29
C ASN A 241 8.31 -13.71 8.37
N LEU A 242 9.22 -14.28 7.56
CA LEU A 242 9.62 -15.68 7.69
C LEU A 242 10.24 -15.96 9.07
N GLY A 243 11.13 -15.07 9.54
CA GLY A 243 11.73 -15.18 10.87
C GLY A 243 10.67 -15.20 11.98
N VAL A 244 9.63 -14.34 11.87
CA VAL A 244 8.51 -14.34 12.83
C VAL A 244 7.77 -15.69 12.82
N ALA A 245 7.46 -16.26 11.67
CA ALA A 245 6.78 -17.56 11.59
C ALA A 245 7.65 -18.68 12.17
N LEU A 246 8.96 -18.72 11.84
CA LEU A 246 9.92 -19.69 12.37
C LEU A 246 10.04 -19.61 13.89
N GLU A 247 10.15 -18.40 14.44
CA GLU A 247 10.21 -18.21 15.89
C GLU A 247 8.94 -18.75 16.59
N ARG A 248 7.78 -18.47 16.01
CA ARG A 248 6.48 -18.90 16.57
C ARG A 248 6.21 -20.40 16.47
N THR A 249 6.91 -21.08 15.58
CA THR A 249 6.86 -22.55 15.40
C THR A 249 7.97 -23.30 16.12
N GLY A 250 8.76 -22.63 16.99
CA GLY A 250 9.80 -23.27 17.81
C GLY A 250 11.14 -23.43 17.09
N HIS A 251 11.41 -22.62 16.07
CA HIS A 251 12.67 -22.63 15.30
C HIS A 251 13.44 -21.30 15.46
N PRO A 252 13.84 -20.91 16.70
CA PRO A 252 14.49 -19.63 16.93
C PRO A 252 15.86 -19.51 16.26
N GLY A 253 16.61 -20.59 16.11
CA GLY A 253 17.88 -20.61 15.38
C GLY A 253 17.70 -20.30 13.90
N SER A 254 16.75 -20.95 13.25
CA SER A 254 16.38 -20.66 11.86
C SER A 254 15.77 -19.27 11.69
N ALA A 255 15.00 -18.79 12.67
CA ALA A 255 14.49 -17.42 12.72
C ALA A 255 15.63 -16.41 12.78
N ALA A 256 16.68 -16.65 13.57
CA ALA A 256 17.86 -15.79 13.64
C ALA A 256 18.52 -15.64 12.26
N ILE A 257 18.64 -16.72 11.49
CA ILE A 257 19.18 -16.70 10.12
C ILE A 257 18.31 -15.84 9.21
N ALA A 258 16.97 -15.95 9.30
CA ALA A 258 16.05 -15.15 8.51
C ALA A 258 16.13 -13.66 8.88
N TYR A 259 16.22 -13.30 10.16
CA TYR A 259 16.40 -11.92 10.60
C TYR A 259 17.76 -11.34 10.17
N GLN A 260 18.83 -12.15 10.22
CA GLN A 260 20.14 -11.74 9.69
C GLN A 260 20.09 -11.49 8.18
N SER A 261 19.36 -12.30 7.42
CA SER A 261 19.13 -12.07 5.99
C SER A 261 18.39 -10.75 5.73
N ALA A 262 17.39 -10.43 6.55
CA ALA A 262 16.71 -9.14 6.46
C ALA A 262 17.67 -7.96 6.69
N LEU A 263 18.54 -8.05 7.71
CA LEU A 263 19.54 -7.03 8.04
C LEU A 263 20.68 -6.95 7.00
N ALA A 264 21.01 -8.05 6.35
CA ALA A 264 21.97 -8.04 5.24
C ALA A 264 21.42 -7.28 4.02
N SER A 265 20.11 -7.33 3.81
CA SER A 265 19.43 -6.59 2.74
C SER A 265 19.19 -5.11 3.10
N ASP A 266 18.90 -4.83 4.36
CA ASP A 266 18.72 -3.49 4.91
C ASP A 266 19.18 -3.45 6.37
N SER A 267 20.39 -2.96 6.60
CA SER A 267 20.98 -2.86 7.96
C SER A 267 20.22 -1.92 8.91
N THR A 268 19.33 -1.09 8.39
CA THR A 268 18.50 -0.16 9.16
C THR A 268 17.12 -0.72 9.52
N TYR A 269 16.84 -1.97 9.14
CA TYR A 269 15.53 -2.59 9.37
C TYR A 269 15.33 -2.99 10.84
N THR A 270 14.91 -2.02 11.66
CA THR A 270 14.82 -2.12 13.13
C THR A 270 13.99 -3.29 13.63
N LYS A 271 12.93 -3.70 12.90
CA LYS A 271 12.10 -4.85 13.29
C LYS A 271 12.91 -6.15 13.34
N ALA A 272 13.73 -6.39 12.33
CA ALA A 272 14.59 -7.59 12.31
C ALA A 272 15.69 -7.51 13.36
N GLN A 273 16.25 -6.32 13.63
CA GLN A 273 17.24 -6.14 14.67
C GLN A 273 16.69 -6.52 16.04
N THR A 274 15.56 -5.96 16.45
CA THR A 274 14.91 -6.27 17.73
C THR A 274 14.55 -7.75 17.85
N SER A 275 14.06 -8.34 16.75
CA SER A 275 13.69 -9.76 16.73
C SER A 275 14.91 -10.67 16.81
N LEU A 276 16.00 -10.34 16.13
CA LEU A 276 17.27 -11.09 16.20
C LEU A 276 17.84 -11.07 17.63
N GLU A 277 17.85 -9.90 18.29
CA GLU A 277 18.33 -9.79 19.68
C GLU A 277 17.58 -10.74 20.63
N ARG A 278 16.29 -10.95 20.43
CA ARG A 278 15.46 -11.84 21.25
C ARG A 278 15.81 -13.32 21.08
N VAL A 279 16.14 -13.75 19.85
CA VAL A 279 16.38 -15.17 19.53
C VAL A 279 17.87 -15.50 19.38
N TYR A 280 18.77 -14.54 19.56
CA TYR A 280 20.21 -14.71 19.33
C TYR A 280 20.79 -15.82 20.21
N GLY A 281 21.48 -16.77 19.57
CA GLY A 281 22.10 -17.89 20.26
C GLY A 281 21.14 -19.01 20.72
N MET A 282 19.83 -18.88 20.44
CA MET A 282 18.88 -19.95 20.72
C MET A 282 18.97 -21.03 19.63
N PRO A 283 19.11 -22.32 20.00
CA PRO A 283 19.05 -23.41 19.01
C PRO A 283 17.59 -23.72 18.64
N ASP A 284 17.38 -24.32 17.49
CA ASP A 284 16.10 -24.91 17.16
C ASP A 284 15.85 -26.16 18.03
N GLU A 285 14.60 -26.33 18.48
CA GLU A 285 14.19 -27.55 19.20
C GLU A 285 14.23 -28.77 18.27
N MET A 286 13.85 -28.59 17.01
CA MET A 286 13.95 -29.57 15.94
C MET A 286 14.48 -28.89 14.66
N PRO A 287 15.32 -29.60 13.87
CA PRO A 287 15.77 -29.06 12.60
C PRO A 287 14.62 -28.82 11.62
N ILE A 288 14.65 -27.68 10.93
CA ILE A 288 13.74 -27.37 9.83
C ILE A 288 14.52 -27.06 8.56
N ASP A 289 14.16 -27.70 7.45
CA ASP A 289 14.67 -27.37 6.13
C ASP A 289 13.75 -26.37 5.44
N VAL A 290 14.08 -25.09 5.56
CA VAL A 290 13.30 -23.96 4.97
C VAL A 290 13.24 -24.08 3.45
N ALA A 291 14.28 -24.61 2.79
CA ALA A 291 14.27 -24.80 1.35
C ALA A 291 13.30 -25.90 0.92
N GLN A 292 13.23 -26.99 1.69
CA GLN A 292 12.24 -28.05 1.47
C GLN A 292 10.82 -27.54 1.68
N VAL A 293 10.58 -26.71 2.71
CA VAL A 293 9.28 -26.06 2.96
C VAL A 293 8.86 -25.19 1.76
N ALA A 294 9.77 -24.38 1.22
CA ALA A 294 9.51 -23.57 0.03
C ALA A 294 9.21 -24.43 -1.21
N ALA A 295 9.94 -25.54 -1.40
CA ALA A 295 9.72 -26.45 -2.52
C ALA A 295 8.36 -27.15 -2.44
N GLN A 296 7.94 -27.64 -1.27
CA GLN A 296 6.62 -28.24 -1.04
C GLN A 296 5.50 -27.25 -1.33
N PHE A 297 5.63 -26.00 -0.90
CA PHE A 297 4.66 -24.95 -1.21
C PHE A 297 4.57 -24.68 -2.71
N LYS A 298 5.70 -24.61 -3.42
CA LYS A 298 5.74 -24.48 -4.89
C LYS A 298 4.99 -25.61 -5.59
N GLU A 299 5.17 -26.86 -5.16
CA GLU A 299 4.47 -28.02 -5.72
C GLU A 299 2.96 -27.96 -5.49
N SER A 300 2.55 -27.52 -4.31
CA SER A 300 1.12 -27.31 -3.99
C SER A 300 0.47 -26.25 -4.90
N LEU A 301 1.18 -25.16 -5.23
CA LEU A 301 0.71 -24.14 -6.17
C LEU A 301 0.62 -24.67 -7.60
N ALA A 302 1.57 -25.50 -8.06
CA ALA A 302 1.51 -26.10 -9.38
C ALA A 302 0.26 -27.00 -9.53
N THR A 303 -0.04 -27.79 -8.51
CA THR A 303 -1.25 -28.62 -8.46
C THR A 303 -2.53 -27.76 -8.49
N ALA A 304 -2.60 -26.69 -7.68
CA ALA A 304 -3.75 -25.79 -7.66
C ALA A 304 -3.97 -25.08 -9.02
N SER A 305 -2.89 -24.69 -9.69
CA SER A 305 -2.94 -24.06 -11.02
C SER A 305 -3.45 -25.02 -12.08
N GLN A 306 -3.03 -26.29 -12.05
CA GLN A 306 -3.52 -27.34 -12.96
C GLN A 306 -5.02 -27.61 -12.79
N VAL A 307 -5.49 -27.74 -11.55
CA VAL A 307 -6.92 -27.91 -11.25
C VAL A 307 -7.72 -26.73 -11.79
N ARG A 308 -7.27 -25.49 -11.58
CA ARG A 308 -7.95 -24.30 -12.10
C ARG A 308 -8.05 -24.31 -13.63
N LEU A 309 -7.00 -24.70 -14.33
CA LEU A 309 -6.99 -24.78 -15.80
C LEU A 309 -7.94 -25.85 -16.32
N SER A 310 -7.99 -27.02 -15.67
CA SER A 310 -8.90 -28.12 -16.03
C SER A 310 -10.37 -27.73 -15.88
N VAL A 311 -10.72 -26.98 -14.83
CA VAL A 311 -12.10 -26.48 -14.61
C VAL A 311 -12.50 -25.45 -15.69
N LYS A 312 -11.57 -24.57 -16.10
CA LYS A 312 -11.84 -23.58 -17.15
C LYS A 312 -11.98 -24.18 -18.57
N SER A 313 -11.43 -25.35 -18.80
CA SER A 313 -11.47 -26.05 -20.10
C SER A 313 -12.68 -26.99 -20.27
N GLN A 314 -13.54 -27.14 -19.26
CA GLN A 314 -14.79 -27.86 -19.40
C GLN A 314 -15.83 -26.94 -20.07
N PRO A 315 -16.48 -27.41 -21.14
CA PRO A 315 -17.44 -26.64 -21.92
C PRO A 315 -18.71 -26.29 -21.14
#